data_8aa7953298b1b0ed9e9bb1d990251d8f
#
_entry.id   8aa7953298b1b0ed9e9bb1d990251d8f
#
_cell.length_a   1.000
_cell.length_b   1.000
_cell.length_c   1.000
_cell.angle_alpha   90.00
_cell.angle_beta   90.00
_cell.angle_gamma   90.00
#
_symmetry.space_group_name_H-M   'P 1'
#
loop_
_entity.id
_entity.type
_entity.pdbx_description
1 polymer ?
#
loop_
_entity_poly.entity_id
_entity_poly.type
_entity_poly.pdbx_seq_one_letter_code
_entity_poly.pdbx_strand_id
1 'polypeptide(L)'
;VPVRAAGERSTGAAKHHVVRKGDTLYSVAFRYGLDYKLIAEANNIDPPYTIYLNQKLALAKTKSRRAVQATKLRQKTVTRKSAGVTKNGRLSKSQSAKINWRWPVDGVVVNGFTLSGKVNKGVDIRGRLGESVGSAADGVVVYAGSGLRGYGKLVIVKHSDRFLSAYGHNQAILVKEGDKVKSGQVVAKIGSSGPNHEMLHFEIRKNGKPEDPLIYLPSR
;
A
#
# COMPACT_ATOMS: atom_id res chain seq x y z
N VAL A 1 23.85 -20.63 -32.35
CA VAL A 1 23.49 -19.21 -32.23
C VAL A 1 22.98 -19.00 -30.82
N PRO A 2 23.66 -18.24 -29.92
CA PRO A 2 23.18 -18.08 -28.55
C PRO A 2 22.09 -17.01 -28.47
N VAL A 3 20.94 -17.39 -27.91
CA VAL A 3 19.84 -16.47 -27.60
C VAL A 3 20.26 -15.60 -26.41
N ARG A 4 20.44 -14.32 -26.65
CA ARG A 4 20.70 -13.31 -25.62
C ARG A 4 19.47 -13.17 -24.71
N ALA A 5 19.62 -13.52 -23.44
CA ALA A 5 18.70 -13.12 -22.37
C ALA A 5 18.78 -11.59 -22.21
N ALA A 6 17.71 -10.91 -22.56
CA ALA A 6 17.54 -9.48 -22.31
C ALA A 6 17.32 -9.26 -20.80
N GLY A 7 18.41 -9.01 -20.08
CA GLY A 7 18.37 -8.52 -18.71
C GLY A 7 17.95 -7.06 -18.71
N GLU A 8 16.69 -6.79 -18.43
CA GLU A 8 16.22 -5.42 -18.17
C GLU A 8 16.77 -4.92 -16.83
N ARG A 9 17.90 -4.24 -16.90
CA ARG A 9 18.35 -3.32 -15.84
C ARG A 9 17.49 -2.07 -15.88
N SER A 10 16.36 -2.05 -15.17
CA SER A 10 15.56 -0.85 -14.98
C SER A 10 16.12 -0.03 -13.80
N THR A 11 17.17 0.73 -14.04
CA THR A 11 17.67 1.79 -13.12
C THR A 11 17.19 3.18 -13.52
N GLY A 12 16.09 3.26 -14.27
CA GLY A 12 15.38 4.53 -14.56
C GLY A 12 14.08 4.55 -13.78
N ALA A 13 13.95 5.45 -12.78
CA ALA A 13 12.66 5.64 -12.12
C ALA A 13 11.59 5.91 -13.18
N ALA A 14 10.65 5.01 -13.34
CA ALA A 14 9.54 5.15 -14.26
C ALA A 14 8.84 6.49 -13.98
N LYS A 15 8.76 7.37 -14.98
CA LYS A 15 8.09 8.67 -14.84
C LYS A 15 6.57 8.53 -14.85
N HIS A 16 6.05 7.44 -15.41
CA HIS A 16 4.62 7.20 -15.59
C HIS A 16 4.31 5.71 -15.45
N HIS A 17 3.06 5.43 -15.04
CA HIS A 17 2.46 4.09 -15.06
C HIS A 17 1.20 4.13 -15.91
N VAL A 18 0.99 3.14 -16.76
CA VAL A 18 -0.27 2.94 -17.48
C VAL A 18 -1.10 1.92 -16.71
N VAL A 19 -2.28 2.32 -16.27
CA VAL A 19 -3.19 1.50 -15.47
C VAL A 19 -3.62 0.27 -16.24
N ARG A 20 -3.51 -0.89 -15.62
CA ARG A 20 -3.90 -2.19 -16.16
C ARG A 20 -5.09 -2.75 -15.40
N LYS A 21 -5.76 -3.74 -15.98
CA LYS A 21 -6.86 -4.45 -15.32
C LYS A 21 -6.39 -5.01 -13.97
N GLY A 22 -7.15 -4.70 -12.90
CA GLY A 22 -6.84 -5.11 -11.54
C GLY A 22 -5.83 -4.21 -10.80
N ASP A 23 -5.39 -3.09 -11.39
CA ASP A 23 -4.64 -2.09 -10.64
C ASP A 23 -5.59 -1.22 -9.81
N THR A 24 -5.17 -0.92 -8.59
CA THR A 24 -5.71 0.18 -7.77
C THR A 24 -4.64 1.25 -7.59
N LEU A 25 -5.00 2.48 -7.23
CA LEU A 25 -3.99 3.50 -6.95
C LEU A 25 -3.02 3.04 -5.85
N TYR A 26 -3.53 2.28 -4.88
CA TYR A 26 -2.73 1.71 -3.79
C TYR A 26 -1.76 0.64 -4.29
N SER A 27 -2.18 -0.27 -5.19
CA SER A 27 -1.30 -1.30 -5.74
C SER A 27 -0.21 -0.70 -6.62
N VAL A 28 -0.53 0.36 -7.38
CA VAL A 28 0.45 1.12 -8.17
C VAL A 28 1.47 1.80 -7.25
N ALA A 29 0.99 2.52 -6.21
CA ALA A 29 1.87 3.15 -5.22
C ALA A 29 2.77 2.12 -4.53
N PHE A 30 2.20 0.99 -4.13
CA PHE A 30 2.89 -0.12 -3.51
C PHE A 30 4.01 -0.68 -4.40
N ARG A 31 3.73 -0.90 -5.69
CA ARG A 31 4.70 -1.39 -6.69
C ARG A 31 5.94 -0.51 -6.77
N TYR A 32 5.75 0.82 -6.75
CA TYR A 32 6.85 1.79 -6.92
C TYR A 32 7.43 2.31 -5.59
N GLY A 33 6.92 1.86 -4.43
CA GLY A 33 7.37 2.32 -3.11
C GLY A 33 7.10 3.81 -2.88
N LEU A 34 5.96 4.30 -3.41
CA LEU A 34 5.53 5.68 -3.33
C LEU A 34 4.32 5.83 -2.41
N ASP A 35 4.13 7.02 -1.85
CA ASP A 35 2.89 7.36 -1.17
C ASP A 35 1.77 7.53 -2.21
N TYR A 36 0.65 6.81 -2.03
CA TYR A 36 -0.51 6.90 -2.94
C TYR A 36 -1.08 8.31 -3.01
N LYS A 37 -0.98 9.10 -1.93
CA LYS A 37 -1.44 10.49 -1.89
C LYS A 37 -0.65 11.37 -2.84
N LEU A 38 0.67 11.16 -2.94
CA LEU A 38 1.51 11.91 -3.86
C LEU A 38 1.20 11.57 -5.31
N ILE A 39 0.87 10.31 -5.61
CA ILE A 39 0.40 9.92 -6.95
C ILE A 39 -0.97 10.54 -7.21
N ALA A 40 -1.89 10.50 -6.24
CA ALA A 40 -3.22 11.11 -6.35
C ALA A 40 -3.13 12.61 -6.64
N GLU A 41 -2.33 13.34 -5.83
CA GLU A 41 -2.11 14.77 -5.99
C GLU A 41 -1.49 15.13 -7.35
N ALA A 42 -0.48 14.37 -7.80
CA ALA A 42 0.19 14.60 -9.08
C ALA A 42 -0.72 14.35 -10.30
N ASN A 43 -1.82 13.61 -10.12
CA ASN A 43 -2.75 13.24 -11.18
C ASN A 43 -4.16 13.83 -10.99
N ASN A 44 -4.38 14.70 -9.99
CA ASN A 44 -5.68 15.28 -9.62
C ASN A 44 -6.76 14.21 -9.38
N ILE A 45 -6.41 13.16 -8.63
CA ILE A 45 -7.30 12.05 -8.29
C ILE A 45 -7.77 12.23 -6.85
N ASP A 46 -9.05 12.56 -6.68
CA ASP A 46 -9.68 12.72 -5.37
C ASP A 46 -10.17 11.36 -4.79
N PRO A 47 -10.39 11.29 -3.46
CA PRO A 47 -11.05 10.14 -2.87
C PRO A 47 -12.41 9.84 -3.55
N PRO A 48 -12.73 8.58 -3.78
CA PRO A 48 -12.11 7.34 -3.30
C PRO A 48 -10.89 6.84 -4.10
N TYR A 49 -10.19 7.69 -4.83
CA TYR A 49 -8.96 7.37 -5.58
C TYR A 49 -9.16 6.39 -6.75
N THR A 50 -10.27 6.54 -7.43
CA THR A 50 -10.61 5.72 -8.61
C THR A 50 -9.66 6.00 -9.77
N ILE A 51 -9.14 4.94 -10.37
CA ILE A 51 -8.32 4.99 -11.59
C ILE A 51 -8.97 4.14 -12.69
N TYR A 52 -8.68 4.47 -13.94
CA TYR A 52 -9.34 3.85 -15.09
C TYR A 52 -8.33 3.11 -15.95
N LEU A 53 -8.78 2.03 -16.60
CA LEU A 53 -7.96 1.25 -17.52
C LEU A 53 -7.34 2.16 -18.61
N ASN A 54 -6.03 1.93 -18.89
CA ASN A 54 -5.22 2.73 -19.81
C ASN A 54 -4.94 4.18 -19.36
N GLN A 55 -5.41 4.61 -18.18
CA GLN A 55 -5.04 5.90 -17.62
C GLN A 55 -3.53 5.96 -17.39
N LYS A 56 -2.89 7.07 -17.81
CA LYS A 56 -1.47 7.31 -17.60
C LYS A 56 -1.29 8.09 -16.29
N LEU A 57 -0.67 7.48 -15.31
CA LEU A 57 -0.41 8.08 -14.01
C LEU A 57 1.02 8.61 -13.94
N ALA A 58 1.19 9.87 -13.61
CA ALA A 58 2.49 10.44 -13.28
C ALA A 58 2.95 9.91 -11.92
N LEU A 59 4.16 9.32 -11.88
CA LEU A 59 4.78 8.83 -10.66
C LEU A 59 5.69 9.95 -10.12
N ALA A 60 5.13 10.86 -9.33
CA ALA A 60 5.89 11.95 -8.73
C ALA A 60 6.88 11.41 -7.69
N LYS A 61 8.17 11.59 -7.95
CA LYS A 61 9.17 11.60 -6.88
C LYS A 61 9.02 12.94 -6.17
N THR A 62 8.83 12.92 -4.84
CA THR A 62 8.80 14.12 -4.01
C THR A 62 9.94 15.08 -4.33
N LYS A 63 9.67 16.14 -5.05
CA LYS A 63 10.42 17.38 -4.93
C LYS A 63 9.64 18.27 -3.97
N SER A 64 10.25 18.42 -2.80
CA SER A 64 10.05 19.51 -1.82
C SER A 64 8.87 20.46 -2.08
N ARG A 65 8.01 20.61 -1.09
CA ARG A 65 6.89 21.55 -0.92
C ARG A 65 7.21 23.05 -1.16
N ARG A 66 8.27 23.40 -1.88
CA ARG A 66 8.71 24.80 -2.06
C ARG A 66 8.34 25.45 -3.40
N ALA A 67 7.75 24.74 -4.35
CA ALA A 67 7.53 25.29 -5.69
C ALA A 67 6.06 25.59 -6.06
N VAL A 68 5.07 25.30 -5.21
CA VAL A 68 3.64 25.50 -5.55
C VAL A 68 3.02 26.73 -4.91
N GLN A 69 3.77 27.50 -4.11
CA GLN A 69 3.26 28.73 -3.49
C GLN A 69 3.47 30.01 -4.32
N ALA A 70 4.07 29.93 -5.50
CA ALA A 70 4.42 31.12 -6.29
C ALA A 70 3.41 31.51 -7.37
N THR A 71 2.32 30.77 -7.60
CA THR A 71 1.40 31.06 -8.73
C THR A 71 -0.03 31.44 -8.35
N LYS A 72 -0.32 31.67 -7.05
CA LYS A 72 -1.66 32.10 -6.61
C LYS A 72 -1.71 33.50 -5.97
N LEU A 73 -0.91 34.42 -6.49
CA LEU A 73 -1.01 35.84 -6.09
C LEU A 73 -1.16 36.71 -7.34
N ARG A 74 -2.27 36.55 -8.06
CA ARG A 74 -2.77 37.62 -8.95
C ARG A 74 -4.16 37.29 -9.47
N GLN A 75 -5.18 37.41 -8.64
CA GLN A 75 -6.48 37.88 -9.12
C GLN A 75 -7.22 38.63 -8.02
N LYS A 76 -7.61 39.81 -8.39
CA LYS A 76 -8.22 40.92 -7.69
C LYS A 76 -9.51 40.57 -6.93
N THR A 77 -9.61 41.16 -5.75
CA THR A 77 -10.81 41.58 -5.03
C THR A 77 -12.00 41.96 -5.90
N VAL A 78 -13.15 41.35 -5.65
CA VAL A 78 -14.45 42.04 -5.71
C VAL A 78 -15.31 41.50 -4.58
N THR A 79 -15.70 42.43 -3.73
CA THR A 79 -16.58 42.33 -2.59
C THR A 79 -18.00 41.97 -3.03
N ARG A 80 -18.66 41.03 -2.32
CA ARG A 80 -20.10 41.11 -2.02
C ARG A 80 -20.42 40.33 -0.76
N LYS A 81 -21.02 41.05 0.20
CA LYS A 81 -21.66 40.56 1.42
C LYS A 81 -22.93 39.78 1.06
N SER A 82 -23.20 38.66 1.69
CA SER A 82 -24.50 38.30 2.26
C SER A 82 -24.42 37.05 3.12
N ALA A 83 -24.80 37.23 4.32
CA ALA A 83 -25.45 36.47 5.37
C ALA A 83 -25.55 34.92 5.26
N GLY A 84 -25.03 34.29 6.28
CA GLY A 84 -25.60 33.29 7.18
C GLY A 84 -26.23 32.05 6.60
N VAL A 85 -25.56 30.89 6.80
CA VAL A 85 -26.18 29.66 7.33
C VAL A 85 -25.09 28.82 7.98
N THR A 86 -25.23 28.62 9.27
CA THR A 86 -24.52 27.65 10.09
C THR A 86 -24.83 26.23 9.63
N LYS A 87 -23.84 25.48 9.20
CA LYS A 87 -23.86 24.01 9.31
C LYS A 87 -22.49 23.55 9.78
N ASN A 88 -22.47 23.16 11.05
CA ASN A 88 -21.38 22.42 11.70
C ASN A 88 -21.13 21.11 10.95
N GLY A 89 -20.24 21.13 9.99
CA GLY A 89 -19.55 19.96 9.47
C GLY A 89 -18.18 19.90 10.13
N ARG A 90 -18.12 19.42 11.36
CA ARG A 90 -16.87 19.07 12.03
C ARG A 90 -16.21 17.95 11.21
N LEU A 91 -15.37 18.34 10.26
CA LEU A 91 -14.38 17.41 9.69
C LEU A 91 -13.51 16.98 10.87
N SER A 92 -13.82 15.80 11.39
CA SER A 92 -13.04 15.11 12.39
C SER A 92 -11.61 15.06 11.87
N LYS A 93 -10.71 15.89 12.43
CA LYS A 93 -9.28 15.64 12.38
C LYS A 93 -9.11 14.24 12.93
N SER A 94 -8.87 13.26 12.04
CA SER A 94 -8.44 11.94 12.43
C SER A 94 -7.13 12.12 13.21
N GLN A 95 -7.27 12.22 14.53
CA GLN A 95 -6.16 12.03 15.44
C GLN A 95 -5.55 10.70 15.06
N SER A 96 -4.24 10.65 14.92
CA SER A 96 -3.49 9.42 14.68
C SER A 96 -3.63 8.51 15.89
N ALA A 97 -4.76 7.82 15.99
CA ALA A 97 -4.97 6.79 16.99
C ALA A 97 -3.81 5.79 16.83
N LYS A 98 -3.18 5.44 17.95
CA LYS A 98 -2.13 4.43 17.98
C LYS A 98 -2.71 3.14 17.39
N ILE A 99 -2.12 2.62 16.32
CA ILE A 99 -2.55 1.36 15.71
C ILE A 99 -2.11 0.24 16.65
N ASN A 100 -3.06 -0.58 17.09
CA ASN A 100 -2.78 -1.77 17.88
C ASN A 100 -2.46 -2.91 16.92
N TRP A 101 -1.16 -3.10 16.66
CA TRP A 101 -0.67 -4.16 15.79
C TRP A 101 -0.69 -5.51 16.49
N ARG A 102 -1.00 -6.57 15.73
CA ARG A 102 -0.88 -7.96 16.14
C ARG A 102 -0.24 -8.80 15.05
N TRP A 103 0.31 -9.93 15.42
CA TRP A 103 0.84 -10.89 14.47
C TRP A 103 -0.26 -11.43 13.57
N PRO A 104 -0.03 -11.48 12.24
CA PRO A 104 -1.02 -11.99 11.28
C PRO A 104 -1.17 -13.51 11.31
N VAL A 105 -0.14 -14.22 11.76
CA VAL A 105 -0.12 -15.68 11.94
C VAL A 105 0.76 -16.03 13.14
N ASP A 106 0.55 -17.23 13.68
CA ASP A 106 1.36 -17.81 14.75
C ASP A 106 2.48 -18.65 14.12
N GLY A 107 3.68 -18.09 13.97
CA GLY A 107 4.81 -18.78 13.34
C GLY A 107 6.13 -18.11 13.61
N VAL A 108 7.22 -18.80 13.30
CA VAL A 108 8.58 -18.27 13.45
C VAL A 108 8.95 -17.40 12.25
N VAL A 109 9.59 -16.25 12.50
CA VAL A 109 10.19 -15.43 11.44
C VAL A 109 11.40 -16.17 10.88
N VAL A 110 11.33 -16.53 9.60
CA VAL A 110 12.42 -17.27 8.90
C VAL A 110 13.32 -16.36 8.08
N ASN A 111 12.77 -15.24 7.58
CA ASN A 111 13.55 -14.20 6.93
C ASN A 111 13.13 -12.83 7.49
N GLY A 112 14.10 -12.09 7.99
CA GLY A 112 13.90 -10.74 8.52
C GLY A 112 13.84 -9.67 7.44
N PHE A 113 13.49 -8.45 7.86
CA PHE A 113 13.50 -7.26 7.03
C PHE A 113 14.93 -6.87 6.66
N THR A 114 15.19 -6.59 5.37
CA THR A 114 16.46 -6.04 4.89
C THR A 114 16.28 -5.28 3.57
N LEU A 115 16.95 -4.13 3.45
CA LEU A 115 16.98 -3.32 2.24
C LEU A 115 18.31 -3.39 1.50
N SER A 116 19.24 -4.24 1.97
CA SER A 116 20.57 -4.46 1.38
C SER A 116 20.78 -5.95 1.08
N GLY A 117 21.66 -6.25 0.15
CA GLY A 117 21.91 -7.63 -0.28
C GLY A 117 20.67 -8.29 -0.91
N LYS A 118 20.22 -9.42 -0.38
CA LYS A 118 18.98 -10.06 -0.76
C LYS A 118 17.81 -9.32 -0.11
N VAL A 119 17.30 -8.32 -0.82
CA VAL A 119 16.23 -7.42 -0.31
C VAL A 119 14.99 -8.21 0.10
N ASN A 120 14.56 -8.03 1.36
CA ASN A 120 13.28 -8.44 1.90
C ASN A 120 12.57 -7.22 2.51
N LYS A 121 11.47 -6.76 1.89
CA LYS A 121 10.75 -5.55 2.27
C LYS A 121 9.80 -5.73 3.46
N GLY A 122 9.82 -6.89 4.07
CA GLY A 122 8.99 -7.27 5.20
C GLY A 122 9.64 -8.40 5.99
N VAL A 123 8.83 -9.25 6.58
CA VAL A 123 9.26 -10.48 7.23
C VAL A 123 8.54 -11.67 6.61
N ASP A 124 9.23 -12.80 6.51
CA ASP A 124 8.62 -14.07 6.11
C ASP A 124 8.39 -14.90 7.36
N ILE A 125 7.14 -15.28 7.57
CA ILE A 125 6.69 -16.02 8.76
C ILE A 125 6.30 -17.42 8.31
N ARG A 126 6.97 -18.44 8.85
CA ARG A 126 6.63 -19.85 8.58
C ARG A 126 5.23 -20.17 9.08
N GLY A 127 4.47 -20.91 8.30
CA GLY A 127 3.15 -21.42 8.66
C GLY A 127 2.84 -22.68 7.91
N ARG A 128 1.63 -23.20 8.06
CA ARG A 128 1.15 -24.38 7.32
C ARG A 128 0.33 -23.98 6.11
N LEU A 129 0.41 -24.73 5.04
CA LEU A 129 -0.43 -24.53 3.85
C LEU A 129 -1.92 -24.47 4.24
N GLY A 130 -2.61 -23.41 3.83
CA GLY A 130 -4.03 -23.21 4.15
C GLY A 130 -4.28 -22.64 5.54
N GLU A 131 -3.25 -22.37 6.35
CA GLU A 131 -3.40 -21.70 7.65
C GLU A 131 -4.00 -20.30 7.47
N SER A 132 -4.83 -19.89 8.45
CA SER A 132 -5.52 -18.60 8.41
C SER A 132 -4.56 -17.44 8.63
N VAL A 133 -4.62 -16.43 7.75
CA VAL A 133 -3.91 -15.16 7.87
C VAL A 133 -4.88 -14.10 8.36
N GLY A 134 -4.63 -13.53 9.54
CA GLY A 134 -5.42 -12.47 10.13
C GLY A 134 -4.92 -11.07 9.77
N SER A 135 -5.83 -10.10 9.70
CA SER A 135 -5.44 -8.69 9.58
C SER A 135 -4.66 -8.25 10.82
N ALA A 136 -3.52 -7.60 10.62
CA ALA A 136 -2.65 -7.17 11.72
C ALA A 136 -3.22 -6.00 12.54
N ALA A 137 -4.22 -5.29 12.02
CA ALA A 137 -4.97 -4.24 12.72
C ALA A 137 -6.30 -3.97 12.01
N ASP A 138 -7.18 -3.17 12.62
CA ASP A 138 -8.41 -2.66 11.98
C ASP A 138 -8.05 -1.89 10.70
N GLY A 139 -8.86 -2.03 9.65
CA GLY A 139 -8.59 -1.31 8.40
C GLY A 139 -9.60 -1.54 7.28
N VAL A 140 -9.22 -1.12 6.09
CA VAL A 140 -9.99 -1.31 4.85
C VAL A 140 -9.08 -1.97 3.82
N VAL A 141 -9.56 -3.02 3.18
CA VAL A 141 -8.86 -3.68 2.08
C VAL A 141 -8.80 -2.74 0.87
N VAL A 142 -7.60 -2.41 0.42
CA VAL A 142 -7.37 -1.49 -0.70
C VAL A 142 -6.78 -2.18 -1.93
N TYR A 143 -6.45 -3.44 -1.80
CA TYR A 143 -6.05 -4.32 -2.89
C TYR A 143 -6.25 -5.79 -2.51
N ALA A 144 -6.79 -6.58 -3.43
CA ALA A 144 -6.95 -8.03 -3.30
C ALA A 144 -6.76 -8.71 -4.67
N GLY A 145 -5.57 -9.24 -4.96
CA GLY A 145 -5.29 -9.79 -6.29
C GLY A 145 -3.89 -10.40 -6.45
N SER A 146 -3.54 -10.77 -7.68
CA SER A 146 -2.24 -11.37 -8.03
C SER A 146 -1.45 -10.57 -9.08
N GLY A 147 -1.84 -9.32 -9.35
CA GLY A 147 -1.23 -8.47 -10.38
C GLY A 147 0.15 -7.90 -10.01
N LEU A 148 0.59 -8.03 -8.77
CA LEU A 148 1.88 -7.55 -8.29
C LEU A 148 2.93 -8.67 -8.37
N ARG A 149 3.86 -8.53 -9.35
CA ARG A 149 4.92 -9.52 -9.56
C ARG A 149 5.76 -9.70 -8.29
N GLY A 150 6.04 -10.95 -7.93
CA GLY A 150 6.86 -11.33 -6.78
C GLY A 150 6.08 -11.52 -5.48
N TYR A 151 4.79 -11.16 -5.43
CA TYR A 151 3.97 -11.29 -4.22
C TYR A 151 2.96 -12.44 -4.26
N GLY A 152 2.75 -13.06 -5.43
CA GLY A 152 1.68 -14.04 -5.60
C GLY A 152 0.30 -13.43 -5.36
N LYS A 153 -0.60 -14.17 -4.73
CA LYS A 153 -1.87 -13.60 -4.26
C LYS A 153 -1.61 -12.71 -3.05
N LEU A 154 -1.99 -11.44 -3.17
CA LEU A 154 -1.66 -10.38 -2.23
C LEU A 154 -2.92 -9.67 -1.75
N VAL A 155 -2.99 -9.43 -0.44
CA VAL A 155 -3.95 -8.51 0.18
C VAL A 155 -3.18 -7.31 0.71
N ILE A 156 -3.71 -6.08 0.49
CA ILE A 156 -3.19 -4.86 1.12
C ILE A 156 -4.33 -4.23 1.92
N VAL A 157 -4.07 -3.96 3.20
CA VAL A 157 -5.02 -3.32 4.13
C VAL A 157 -4.50 -1.93 4.50
N LYS A 158 -5.36 -0.92 4.37
CA LYS A 158 -5.11 0.45 4.83
C LYS A 158 -5.63 0.60 6.25
N HIS A 159 -4.73 0.88 7.19
CA HIS A 159 -5.05 1.09 8.60
C HIS A 159 -5.21 2.56 8.97
N SER A 160 -4.49 3.41 8.27
CA SER A 160 -4.58 4.86 8.39
C SER A 160 -4.11 5.54 7.11
N ASP A 161 -4.10 6.85 7.09
CA ASP A 161 -3.54 7.61 5.96
C ASP A 161 -2.04 7.42 5.75
N ARG A 162 -1.36 6.87 6.73
CA ARG A 162 0.10 6.69 6.71
C ARG A 162 0.53 5.23 6.66
N PHE A 163 -0.30 4.30 7.14
CA PHE A 163 0.08 2.91 7.33
C PHE A 163 -0.75 1.95 6.49
N LEU A 164 -0.03 1.08 5.79
CA LEU A 164 -0.56 -0.08 5.09
C LEU A 164 0.10 -1.33 5.64
N SER A 165 -0.62 -2.45 5.66
CA SER A 165 -0.03 -3.78 5.76
C SER A 165 -0.25 -4.56 4.48
N ALA A 166 0.63 -5.51 4.19
CA ALA A 166 0.54 -6.37 3.02
C ALA A 166 0.80 -7.83 3.40
N TYR A 167 0.00 -8.72 2.83
CA TYR A 167 -0.03 -10.15 3.07
C TYR A 167 0.16 -10.87 1.75
N GLY A 168 1.38 -11.32 1.47
CA GLY A 168 1.77 -11.98 0.23
C GLY A 168 1.89 -13.49 0.35
N HIS A 169 2.03 -14.13 -0.80
CA HIS A 169 2.24 -15.57 -0.93
C HIS A 169 1.05 -16.42 -0.46
N ASN A 170 -0.16 -15.88 -0.63
CA ASN A 170 -1.36 -16.57 -0.20
C ASN A 170 -1.79 -17.64 -1.21
N GLN A 171 -2.35 -18.73 -0.67
CA GLN A 171 -3.05 -19.75 -1.46
C GLN A 171 -4.44 -19.25 -1.88
N ALA A 172 -5.14 -18.56 -0.98
CA ALA A 172 -6.46 -18.01 -1.20
C ALA A 172 -6.60 -16.63 -0.55
N ILE A 173 -7.36 -15.76 -1.20
CA ILE A 173 -7.81 -14.46 -0.67
C ILE A 173 -9.27 -14.63 -0.27
N LEU A 174 -9.64 -14.18 0.93
CA LEU A 174 -10.98 -14.34 1.50
C LEU A 174 -11.75 -13.03 1.65
N VAL A 175 -11.17 -11.93 1.18
CA VAL A 175 -11.72 -10.57 1.23
C VAL A 175 -11.62 -9.92 -0.15
N LYS A 176 -12.36 -8.84 -0.35
CA LYS A 176 -12.34 -8.03 -1.57
C LYS A 176 -12.01 -6.57 -1.25
N GLU A 177 -11.63 -5.83 -2.27
CA GLU A 177 -11.40 -4.39 -2.18
C GLU A 177 -12.65 -3.67 -1.66
N GLY A 178 -12.45 -2.74 -0.72
CA GLY A 178 -13.50 -2.02 -0.02
C GLY A 178 -13.98 -2.66 1.28
N ASP A 179 -13.67 -3.93 1.54
CA ASP A 179 -14.08 -4.59 2.78
C ASP A 179 -13.40 -3.93 3.99
N LYS A 180 -14.19 -3.67 5.04
CA LYS A 180 -13.70 -3.28 6.35
C LYS A 180 -13.32 -4.53 7.13
N VAL A 181 -12.11 -4.57 7.66
CA VAL A 181 -11.60 -5.70 8.43
C VAL A 181 -11.20 -5.27 9.84
N LYS A 182 -11.41 -6.18 10.79
CA LYS A 182 -11.00 -6.03 12.18
C LYS A 182 -9.64 -6.70 12.41
N SER A 183 -8.93 -6.24 13.43
CA SER A 183 -7.70 -6.89 13.90
C SER A 183 -7.96 -8.36 14.18
N GLY A 184 -7.17 -9.25 13.55
CA GLY A 184 -7.32 -10.70 13.63
C GLY A 184 -8.40 -11.32 12.74
N GLN A 185 -9.22 -10.53 12.06
CA GLN A 185 -10.14 -11.06 11.07
C GLN A 185 -9.37 -11.75 9.94
N VAL A 186 -9.78 -12.98 9.57
CA VAL A 186 -9.13 -13.75 8.52
C VAL A 186 -9.32 -13.06 7.18
N VAL A 187 -8.22 -12.79 6.48
CA VAL A 187 -8.19 -12.09 5.18
C VAL A 187 -7.66 -12.98 4.06
N ALA A 188 -6.88 -14.01 4.40
CA ALA A 188 -6.28 -14.91 3.43
C ALA A 188 -5.93 -16.27 4.05
N LYS A 189 -5.38 -17.16 3.23
CA LYS A 189 -4.81 -18.46 3.63
C LYS A 189 -3.37 -18.54 3.17
N ILE A 190 -2.46 -19.03 4.01
CA ILE A 190 -1.05 -19.24 3.67
C ILE A 190 -0.95 -20.16 2.45
N GLY A 191 -0.11 -19.77 1.50
CA GLY A 191 0.23 -20.56 0.32
C GLY A 191 1.67 -21.08 0.35
N SER A 192 2.04 -21.78 -0.69
CA SER A 192 3.43 -22.07 -1.02
C SER A 192 3.82 -21.15 -2.17
N SER A 193 4.67 -20.18 -1.94
CA SER A 193 5.19 -19.37 -3.02
C SER A 193 6.68 -19.60 -3.18
N GLY A 194 7.01 -20.28 -4.25
CA GLY A 194 8.35 -20.70 -4.56
C GLY A 194 8.63 -22.13 -4.08
N PRO A 195 9.73 -22.74 -4.56
CA PRO A 195 10.06 -24.11 -4.22
C PRO A 195 10.38 -24.22 -2.73
N ASN A 196 9.53 -24.88 -2.01
CA ASN A 196 9.75 -25.46 -0.67
C ASN A 196 9.46 -24.65 0.59
N HIS A 197 8.74 -23.52 0.56
CA HIS A 197 8.45 -22.85 1.83
C HIS A 197 7.00 -22.38 1.93
N GLU A 198 6.26 -23.01 2.83
CA GLU A 198 4.97 -22.54 3.28
C GLU A 198 5.18 -21.37 4.24
N MET A 199 4.89 -20.16 3.78
CA MET A 199 5.11 -18.96 4.56
C MET A 199 4.21 -17.81 4.13
N LEU A 200 3.97 -16.91 5.06
CA LEU A 200 3.39 -15.61 4.81
C LEU A 200 4.52 -14.59 4.62
N HIS A 201 4.50 -13.86 3.50
CA HIS A 201 5.27 -12.62 3.40
C HIS A 201 4.44 -11.46 3.94
N PHE A 202 4.93 -10.81 5.01
CA PHE A 202 4.22 -9.74 5.70
C PHE A 202 5.03 -8.45 5.67
N GLU A 203 4.41 -7.36 5.17
CA GLU A 203 5.01 -6.03 5.16
C GLU A 203 4.19 -5.02 5.96
N ILE A 204 4.86 -4.06 6.59
CA ILE A 204 4.28 -2.80 7.05
C ILE A 204 4.90 -1.68 6.23
N ARG A 205 4.07 -0.78 5.73
CA ARG A 205 4.52 0.40 4.98
C ARG A 205 4.01 1.68 5.61
N LYS A 206 4.90 2.65 5.71
CA LYS A 206 4.60 3.98 6.21
C LYS A 206 4.87 5.02 5.11
N ASN A 207 3.82 5.76 4.72
CA ASN A 207 3.89 6.72 3.60
C ASN A 207 4.47 6.07 2.32
N GLY A 208 4.03 4.84 2.02
CA GLY A 208 4.45 4.04 0.86
C GLY A 208 5.79 3.32 0.99
N LYS A 209 6.63 3.66 1.97
CA LYS A 209 7.95 3.04 2.18
C LYS A 209 7.85 1.82 3.09
N PRO A 210 8.56 0.72 2.77
CA PRO A 210 8.64 -0.44 3.64
C PRO A 210 9.39 -0.08 4.93
N GLU A 211 8.86 -0.56 6.05
CA GLU A 211 9.42 -0.43 7.40
C GLU A 211 9.58 -1.83 7.99
N ASP A 212 10.51 -2.02 8.91
CA ASP A 212 10.65 -3.30 9.61
C ASP A 212 9.40 -3.59 10.44
N PRO A 213 8.65 -4.67 10.13
CA PRO A 213 7.43 -5.02 10.86
C PRO A 213 7.67 -5.30 12.35
N LEU A 214 8.87 -5.76 12.73
CA LEU A 214 9.20 -6.11 14.11
C LEU A 214 9.22 -4.89 15.04
N ILE A 215 9.37 -3.67 14.50
CA ILE A 215 9.28 -2.43 15.28
C ILE A 215 7.84 -2.15 15.74
N TYR A 216 6.86 -2.69 15.03
CA TYR A 216 5.44 -2.39 15.24
C TYR A 216 4.70 -3.55 15.92
N LEU A 217 5.09 -4.78 15.64
CA LEU A 217 4.47 -5.97 16.18
C LEU A 217 4.81 -6.14 17.68
N PRO A 218 3.90 -6.71 18.48
CA PRO A 218 4.19 -7.00 19.89
C PRO A 218 5.33 -8.04 20.03
N SER A 219 6.10 -7.94 21.09
CA SER A 219 7.11 -8.95 21.43
C SER A 219 6.46 -10.33 21.58
N ARG A 220 7.16 -11.36 21.16
CA ARG A 220 6.82 -12.77 21.37
C ARG A 220 7.72 -13.38 22.41
#